data_6c989a1f194883a69cd657c91bc6c58b
#
_entry.id   6c989a1f194883a69cd657c91bc6c58b
#
_cell.length_a   1.000
_cell.length_b   1.000
_cell.length_c   1.000
_cell.angle_alpha   90.00
_cell.angle_beta   90.00
_cell.angle_gamma   90.00
#
_symmetry.space_group_name_H-M   'P 1'
#
loop_
_entity.id
_entity.type
_entity.pdbx_description
1 polymer ?
#
loop_
_entity_poly.entity_id
_entity_poly.type
_entity_poly.pdbx_seq_one_letter_code
_entity_poly.pdbx_strand_id
1 'polypeptide(L)'
;MFWPSCNRGVRNWCWPRYNYLMTKLIVLPNSYLTLNYRLTLPNGEDYVNTFVDRPATVLMGSGQFAPCFENVLLGLAIGEKKSALLPPEESFGERKEDLVQWVSLKALKEGRDEDTEFNPGDVIEFNAPGGAQYAGVLQSINDEGAWFDFNHPLAGRPVTFEAEIVAIL
;
A
#
# COMPACT_ATOMS: atom_id res chain seq x y z
N MET A 1 -66.42 -31.08 43.86
CA MET A 1 -66.95 -31.51 42.56
C MET A 1 -66.33 -30.70 41.47
N PHE A 2 -65.90 -31.40 40.48
CA PHE A 2 -65.27 -30.90 39.22
C PHE A 2 -63.86 -30.28 39.28
N TRP A 3 -62.91 -31.14 38.96
CA TRP A 3 -61.61 -30.81 38.41
C TRP A 3 -61.76 -30.45 36.93
N PRO A 4 -61.05 -29.50 36.40
CA PRO A 4 -60.65 -29.51 34.98
C PRO A 4 -59.19 -29.80 34.86
N SER A 5 -58.95 -30.78 34.06
CA SER A 5 -57.76 -31.35 33.48
C SER A 5 -56.60 -30.39 33.24
N CYS A 6 -55.46 -30.78 33.76
CA CYS A 6 -54.14 -30.26 33.39
C CYS A 6 -53.84 -30.60 31.93
N ASN A 7 -53.94 -29.61 31.04
CA ASN A 7 -53.57 -29.79 29.69
C ASN A 7 -52.04 -29.50 29.58
N ARG A 8 -51.31 -30.51 29.21
CA ARG A 8 -49.87 -30.45 28.98
C ARG A 8 -49.56 -29.55 27.77
N GLY A 9 -49.35 -28.27 27.99
CA GLY A 9 -48.85 -27.32 27.02
C GLY A 9 -47.35 -27.14 27.19
N VAL A 10 -46.66 -27.48 26.16
CA VAL A 10 -45.22 -27.35 25.92
C VAL A 10 -44.71 -26.00 26.45
N ARG A 11 -43.77 -26.03 27.40
CA ARG A 11 -43.06 -24.85 27.82
C ARG A 11 -42.17 -24.40 26.65
N ASN A 12 -42.69 -23.48 25.85
CA ASN A 12 -41.87 -22.68 24.97
C ASN A 12 -40.90 -21.86 25.84
N TRP A 13 -39.72 -22.37 26.01
CA TRP A 13 -38.60 -21.59 26.44
C TRP A 13 -38.30 -20.62 25.29
N CYS A 14 -38.94 -19.45 25.31
CA CYS A 14 -38.52 -18.31 24.54
C CYS A 14 -37.12 -17.87 25.08
N TRP A 15 -36.10 -18.48 24.57
CA TRP A 15 -34.79 -17.87 24.68
C TRP A 15 -34.91 -16.52 23.98
N PRO A 16 -34.58 -15.40 24.66
CA PRO A 16 -34.41 -14.15 23.93
C PRO A 16 -33.39 -14.46 22.86
N ARG A 17 -33.78 -14.29 21.59
CA ARG A 17 -32.80 -14.17 20.51
C ARG A 17 -31.92 -13.02 20.93
N TYR A 18 -30.80 -13.32 21.55
CA TYR A 18 -29.66 -12.45 21.57
C TYR A 18 -29.38 -12.21 20.10
N ASN A 19 -29.90 -11.10 19.55
CA ASN A 19 -29.31 -10.46 18.42
C ASN A 19 -27.87 -10.15 18.85
N TYR A 20 -26.99 -11.10 18.64
CA TYR A 20 -25.57 -10.83 18.57
C TYR A 20 -25.46 -9.85 17.39
N LEU A 21 -25.59 -8.57 17.71
CA LEU A 21 -25.04 -7.53 16.88
C LEU A 21 -23.56 -7.91 16.79
N MET A 22 -23.21 -8.69 15.76
CA MET A 22 -21.83 -8.84 15.35
C MET A 22 -21.35 -7.42 15.11
N THR A 23 -20.70 -6.86 16.09
CA THR A 23 -19.96 -5.61 15.94
C THR A 23 -18.91 -5.96 14.90
N LYS A 24 -19.20 -5.61 13.65
CA LYS A 24 -18.33 -5.85 12.52
C LYS A 24 -17.03 -5.12 12.88
N LEU A 25 -15.97 -5.87 13.12
CA LEU A 25 -14.69 -5.29 13.44
C LEU A 25 -14.26 -4.49 12.20
N ILE A 26 -14.09 -3.20 12.37
CA ILE A 26 -13.73 -2.28 11.29
C ILE A 26 -12.35 -1.69 11.52
N VAL A 27 -11.71 -1.30 10.46
CA VAL A 27 -10.41 -0.62 10.48
C VAL A 27 -10.55 0.75 11.13
N LEU A 28 -9.79 0.97 12.19
CA LEU A 28 -9.68 2.24 12.91
C LEU A 28 -8.24 2.79 12.78
N PRO A 29 -8.03 4.08 13.05
CA PRO A 29 -6.68 4.61 13.22
C PRO A 29 -5.90 3.82 14.28
N ASN A 30 -4.63 3.53 14.02
CA ASN A 30 -3.74 2.71 14.86
C ASN A 30 -4.12 1.21 14.98
N SER A 31 -5.01 0.68 14.13
CA SER A 31 -5.27 -0.75 14.05
C SER A 31 -4.08 -1.48 13.40
N TYR A 32 -3.76 -2.66 13.90
CA TYR A 32 -2.90 -3.63 13.21
C TYR A 32 -3.73 -4.39 12.18
N LEU A 33 -3.34 -4.33 10.92
CA LEU A 33 -4.06 -4.95 9.82
C LEU A 33 -3.22 -6.03 9.16
N THR A 34 -3.86 -7.15 8.85
CA THR A 34 -3.38 -8.07 7.83
C THR A 34 -4.29 -7.91 6.62
N LEU A 35 -3.70 -7.57 5.48
CA LEU A 35 -4.45 -7.31 4.25
C LEU A 35 -3.72 -7.82 3.02
N ASN A 36 -4.48 -8.17 1.99
CA ASN A 36 -3.97 -8.27 0.65
C ASN A 36 -4.20 -6.94 -0.06
N TYR A 37 -3.23 -6.50 -0.82
CA TYR A 37 -3.38 -5.31 -1.65
C TYR A 37 -2.67 -5.44 -2.99
N ARG A 38 -3.14 -4.66 -3.92
CA ARG A 38 -2.59 -4.56 -5.26
C ARG A 38 -2.52 -3.10 -5.68
N LEU A 39 -1.40 -2.72 -6.28
CA LEU A 39 -1.21 -1.44 -6.94
C LEU A 39 -1.07 -1.71 -8.43
N THR A 40 -2.03 -1.24 -9.21
CA THR A 40 -2.04 -1.42 -10.67
C THR A 40 -1.84 -0.09 -11.35
N LEU A 41 -0.97 -0.08 -12.35
CA LEU A 41 -0.69 1.06 -13.21
C LEU A 41 -1.76 1.22 -14.30
N PRO A 42 -1.87 2.39 -14.94
CA PRO A 42 -2.84 2.63 -16.03
C PRO A 42 -2.66 1.71 -17.24
N ASN A 43 -1.44 1.17 -17.43
CA ASN A 43 -1.14 0.20 -18.48
C ASN A 43 -1.62 -1.24 -18.15
N GLY A 44 -2.19 -1.45 -16.95
CA GLY A 44 -2.66 -2.76 -16.49
C GLY A 44 -1.59 -3.62 -15.83
N GLU A 45 -0.37 -3.13 -15.66
CA GLU A 45 0.69 -3.83 -14.95
C GLU A 45 0.54 -3.67 -13.44
N ASP A 46 0.73 -4.76 -12.71
CA ASP A 46 0.79 -4.75 -11.26
C ASP A 46 2.18 -4.31 -10.80
N TYR A 47 2.26 -3.19 -10.09
CA TYR A 47 3.48 -2.75 -9.44
C TYR A 47 3.76 -3.54 -8.14
N VAL A 48 2.71 -3.81 -7.40
CA VAL A 48 2.71 -4.69 -6.22
C VAL A 48 1.43 -5.50 -6.23
N ASN A 49 1.54 -6.80 -5.90
CA ASN A 49 0.38 -7.68 -5.80
C ASN A 49 0.60 -8.74 -4.71
N THR A 50 0.04 -8.52 -3.53
CA THR A 50 0.14 -9.46 -2.42
C THR A 50 -0.96 -10.54 -2.41
N PHE A 51 -1.93 -10.48 -3.32
CA PHE A 51 -2.93 -11.55 -3.49
C PHE A 51 -2.30 -12.85 -4.01
N VAL A 52 -1.19 -12.75 -4.73
CA VAL A 52 -0.47 -13.89 -5.30
C VAL A 52 0.65 -14.36 -4.38
N ASP A 53 1.13 -13.49 -3.50
CA ASP A 53 2.33 -13.72 -2.69
C ASP A 53 1.96 -13.99 -1.22
N ARG A 54 2.07 -12.99 -0.36
CA ARG A 54 1.75 -13.07 1.06
C ARG A 54 1.00 -11.83 1.52
N PRO A 55 -0.03 -11.99 2.39
CA PRO A 55 -0.68 -10.85 3.02
C PRO A 55 0.34 -9.95 3.73
N ALA A 56 0.19 -8.66 3.58
CA ALA A 56 0.98 -7.68 4.29
C ALA A 56 0.38 -7.41 5.66
N THR A 57 1.26 -7.19 6.65
CA THR A 57 0.85 -6.72 7.98
C THR A 57 1.29 -5.27 8.14
N VAL A 58 0.34 -4.39 8.43
CA VAL A 58 0.54 -2.95 8.48
C VAL A 58 -0.07 -2.37 9.75
N LEU A 59 0.63 -1.46 10.40
CA LEU A 59 0.09 -0.62 11.47
C LEU A 59 -0.39 0.69 10.87
N MET A 60 -1.68 0.96 10.99
CA MET A 60 -2.27 2.23 10.55
C MET A 60 -1.64 3.41 11.30
N GLY A 61 -1.27 4.46 10.57
CA GLY A 61 -0.63 5.66 11.14
C GLY A 61 0.87 5.53 11.43
N SER A 62 1.50 4.41 11.08
CA SER A 62 2.96 4.23 11.27
C SER A 62 3.81 4.86 10.16
N GLY A 63 3.19 5.34 9.08
CA GLY A 63 3.87 5.83 7.89
C GLY A 63 4.35 4.72 6.94
N GLN A 64 3.99 3.46 7.19
CA GLN A 64 4.27 2.35 6.26
C GLN A 64 3.45 2.48 4.96
N PHE A 65 2.24 2.98 5.07
CA PHE A 65 1.41 3.37 3.93
C PHE A 65 1.30 4.89 3.82
N ALA A 66 1.23 5.39 2.61
CA ALA A 66 0.90 6.79 2.40
C ALA A 66 -0.54 7.06 2.90
N PRO A 67 -0.82 8.25 3.43
CA PRO A 67 -2.12 8.60 4.02
C PRO A 67 -3.31 8.35 3.09
N CYS A 68 -3.12 8.48 1.78
CA CYS A 68 -4.16 8.21 0.78
C CYS A 68 -4.62 6.73 0.82
N PHE A 69 -3.70 5.78 0.92
CA PHE A 69 -4.02 4.36 1.03
C PHE A 69 -4.69 4.04 2.36
N GLU A 70 -4.21 4.65 3.45
CA GLU A 70 -4.82 4.49 4.78
C GLU A 70 -6.27 4.96 4.79
N ASN A 71 -6.57 6.10 4.14
CA ASN A 71 -7.93 6.62 4.02
C ASN A 71 -8.87 5.67 3.26
N VAL A 72 -8.36 4.93 2.28
CA VAL A 72 -9.14 3.92 1.55
C VAL A 72 -9.50 2.75 2.47
N LEU A 73 -8.59 2.37 3.38
CA LEU A 73 -8.76 1.24 4.28
C LEU A 73 -9.66 1.55 5.48
N LEU A 74 -9.74 2.81 5.92
CA LEU A 74 -10.54 3.20 7.08
C LEU A 74 -12.01 2.81 6.92
N GLY A 75 -12.55 2.20 7.98
CA GLY A 75 -13.95 1.76 8.05
C GLY A 75 -14.26 0.46 7.35
N LEU A 76 -13.30 -0.16 6.65
CA LEU A 76 -13.48 -1.48 6.06
C LEU A 76 -13.53 -2.56 7.16
N ALA A 77 -14.32 -3.58 6.92
CA ALA A 77 -14.40 -4.73 7.81
C ALA A 77 -13.59 -5.92 7.26
N ILE A 78 -13.38 -6.91 8.14
CA ILE A 78 -12.72 -8.16 7.74
C ILE A 78 -13.48 -8.83 6.58
N GLY A 79 -12.75 -9.24 5.55
CA GLY A 79 -13.28 -9.83 4.31
C GLY A 79 -13.83 -8.83 3.32
N GLU A 80 -13.79 -7.53 3.62
CA GLU A 80 -14.26 -6.49 2.71
C GLU A 80 -13.14 -6.08 1.74
N LYS A 81 -13.51 -5.94 0.47
CA LYS A 81 -12.64 -5.46 -0.59
C LYS A 81 -13.03 -4.05 -1.01
N LYS A 82 -12.04 -3.24 -1.27
CA LYS A 82 -12.24 -1.90 -1.83
C LYS A 82 -11.19 -1.62 -2.88
N SER A 83 -11.63 -0.99 -3.98
CA SER A 83 -10.75 -0.49 -5.02
C SER A 83 -10.97 1.01 -5.17
N ALA A 84 -9.88 1.75 -5.28
CA ALA A 84 -9.88 3.18 -5.47
C ALA A 84 -8.84 3.58 -6.52
N LEU A 85 -9.24 4.43 -7.45
CA LEU A 85 -8.31 5.08 -8.37
C LEU A 85 -7.80 6.35 -7.68
N LEU A 86 -6.50 6.41 -7.46
CA LEU A 86 -5.84 7.53 -6.80
C LEU A 86 -5.07 8.34 -7.85
N PRO A 87 -5.37 9.63 -7.99
CA PRO A 87 -4.61 10.52 -8.86
C PRO A 87 -3.20 10.73 -8.32
N PRO A 88 -2.26 11.19 -9.15
CA PRO A 88 -0.86 11.39 -8.74
C PRO A 88 -0.72 12.27 -7.50
N GLU A 89 -1.48 13.36 -7.41
CA GLU A 89 -1.42 14.34 -6.33
C GLU A 89 -1.77 13.72 -4.96
N GLU A 90 -2.70 12.76 -4.95
CA GLU A 90 -3.14 12.06 -3.74
C GLU A 90 -2.28 10.83 -3.41
N SER A 91 -1.49 10.30 -4.37
CA SER A 91 -0.70 9.09 -4.20
C SER A 91 0.79 9.38 -3.99
N PHE A 92 1.56 9.33 -5.05
CA PHE A 92 3.02 9.49 -5.01
C PHE A 92 3.49 10.89 -5.42
N GLY A 93 2.55 11.81 -5.60
CA GLY A 93 2.80 13.17 -6.05
C GLY A 93 3.02 13.29 -7.55
N GLU A 94 3.03 14.52 -8.04
CA GLU A 94 3.38 14.81 -9.41
C GLU A 94 4.89 14.60 -9.67
N ARG A 95 5.22 14.26 -10.91
CA ARG A 95 6.61 14.20 -11.33
C ARG A 95 7.19 15.62 -11.37
N LYS A 96 8.30 15.82 -10.66
CA LYS A 96 8.99 17.11 -10.57
C LYS A 96 10.19 17.11 -11.52
N GLU A 97 10.25 18.05 -12.42
CA GLU A 97 11.38 18.20 -13.35
C GLU A 97 12.67 18.55 -12.60
N ASP A 98 12.58 19.27 -11.49
CA ASP A 98 13.73 19.62 -10.64
C ASP A 98 14.44 18.40 -10.03
N LEU A 99 13.76 17.26 -9.97
CA LEU A 99 14.33 15.98 -9.52
C LEU A 99 14.97 15.19 -10.67
N VAL A 100 14.93 15.69 -11.88
CA VAL A 100 15.73 15.17 -13.00
C VAL A 100 17.04 15.95 -13.01
N GLN A 101 18.12 15.30 -12.55
CA GLN A 101 19.39 15.97 -12.32
C GLN A 101 20.52 15.33 -13.11
N TRP A 102 21.46 16.17 -13.52
CA TRP A 102 22.66 15.70 -14.16
C TRP A 102 23.75 15.38 -13.14
N VAL A 103 24.36 14.22 -13.28
CA VAL A 103 25.45 13.73 -12.43
C VAL A 103 26.68 13.48 -13.29
N SER A 104 27.83 14.04 -12.92
CA SER A 104 29.06 13.79 -13.64
C SER A 104 29.52 12.35 -13.58
N LEU A 105 30.17 11.86 -14.63
CA LEU A 105 30.68 10.48 -14.69
C LEU A 105 31.67 10.21 -13.55
N LYS A 106 32.43 11.23 -13.12
CA LYS A 106 33.32 11.13 -11.97
C LYS A 106 32.58 10.84 -10.67
N ALA A 107 31.52 11.58 -10.40
CA ALA A 107 30.69 11.35 -9.20
C ALA A 107 29.95 10.03 -9.26
N LEU A 108 29.56 9.58 -10.46
CA LEU A 108 28.89 8.31 -10.66
C LEU A 108 29.81 7.11 -10.38
N LYS A 109 31.08 7.22 -10.75
CA LYS A 109 32.11 6.19 -10.53
C LYS A 109 32.75 6.25 -9.14
N GLU A 110 32.51 7.30 -8.37
CA GLU A 110 33.05 7.43 -7.02
C GLU A 110 32.50 6.32 -6.09
N GLY A 111 33.42 5.47 -5.62
CA GLY A 111 33.07 4.33 -4.77
C GLY A 111 32.53 3.09 -5.50
N ARG A 112 32.68 3.03 -6.83
CA ARG A 112 32.33 1.89 -7.68
C ARG A 112 33.51 1.41 -8.50
N ASP A 113 33.43 0.16 -9.00
CA ASP A 113 34.47 -0.39 -9.87
C ASP A 113 34.49 0.37 -11.20
N GLU A 114 35.69 0.60 -11.74
CA GLU A 114 35.92 1.34 -12.99
C GLU A 114 35.23 0.70 -14.21
N ASP A 115 35.02 -0.63 -14.17
CA ASP A 115 34.41 -1.41 -15.22
C ASP A 115 32.89 -1.52 -15.12
N THR A 116 32.24 -0.78 -14.19
CA THR A 116 30.78 -0.82 -14.05
C THR A 116 30.12 -0.21 -15.28
N GLU A 117 29.37 -1.05 -16.02
CA GLU A 117 28.54 -0.57 -17.13
C GLU A 117 27.21 -0.04 -16.58
N PHE A 118 26.79 1.11 -17.11
CA PHE A 118 25.53 1.75 -16.76
C PHE A 118 24.61 1.78 -17.98
N ASN A 119 23.40 1.28 -17.82
CA ASN A 119 22.40 1.25 -18.88
C ASN A 119 21.19 2.14 -18.53
N PRO A 120 20.58 2.82 -19.50
CA PRO A 120 19.32 3.52 -19.27
C PRO A 120 18.27 2.59 -18.66
N GLY A 121 17.66 3.02 -17.56
CA GLY A 121 16.73 2.22 -16.75
C GLY A 121 17.34 1.64 -15.47
N ASP A 122 18.66 1.67 -15.31
CA ASP A 122 19.30 1.21 -14.08
C ASP A 122 18.94 2.12 -12.89
N VAL A 123 18.68 1.49 -11.75
CA VAL A 123 18.44 2.18 -10.48
C VAL A 123 19.76 2.26 -9.72
N ILE A 124 20.23 3.47 -9.47
CA ILE A 124 21.52 3.73 -8.83
C ILE A 124 21.30 4.44 -7.50
N GLU A 125 21.89 3.89 -6.44
CA GLU A 125 21.84 4.50 -5.12
C GLU A 125 22.99 5.53 -4.95
N PHE A 126 22.64 6.67 -4.39
CA PHE A 126 23.54 7.75 -4.05
C PHE A 126 23.50 8.03 -2.55
N ASN A 127 24.66 8.37 -2.00
CA ASN A 127 24.80 8.78 -0.62
C ASN A 127 24.88 10.32 -0.58
N ALA A 128 23.96 10.96 0.15
CA ALA A 128 24.04 12.39 0.40
C ALA A 128 25.12 12.72 1.42
N PRO A 129 25.70 13.92 1.35
CA PRO A 129 26.47 14.48 2.45
C PRO A 129 25.59 14.59 3.69
N GLY A 130 25.77 13.70 4.66
CA GLY A 130 24.89 13.58 5.84
C GLY A 130 24.33 12.19 6.06
N GLY A 131 24.64 11.23 5.17
CA GLY A 131 24.31 9.80 5.33
C GLY A 131 22.91 9.40 4.84
N ALA A 132 22.13 10.33 4.30
CA ALA A 132 20.87 9.96 3.63
C ALA A 132 21.17 9.25 2.29
N GLN A 133 20.44 8.17 2.02
CA GLN A 133 20.52 7.43 0.77
C GLN A 133 19.30 7.77 -0.09
N TYR A 134 19.51 7.95 -1.36
CA TYR A 134 18.45 8.13 -2.34
C TYR A 134 18.81 7.42 -3.65
N ALA A 135 17.80 6.90 -4.31
CA ALA A 135 17.94 6.16 -5.55
C ALA A 135 17.47 7.03 -6.72
N GLY A 136 18.21 6.98 -7.82
CA GLY A 136 17.83 7.62 -9.08
C GLY A 136 17.80 6.59 -10.20
N VAL A 137 16.85 6.77 -11.12
CA VAL A 137 16.76 5.97 -12.35
C VAL A 137 17.57 6.66 -13.45
N LEU A 138 18.52 5.95 -14.02
CA LEU A 138 19.33 6.44 -15.13
C LEU A 138 18.46 6.61 -16.37
N GLN A 139 18.37 7.83 -16.88
CA GLN A 139 17.61 8.14 -18.10
C GLN A 139 18.48 8.10 -19.35
N SER A 140 19.64 8.71 -19.28
CA SER A 140 20.60 8.73 -20.37
C SER A 140 22.02 8.96 -19.83
N ILE A 141 23.00 8.46 -20.54
CA ILE A 141 24.43 8.60 -20.22
C ILE A 141 25.21 9.02 -21.43
N ASN A 142 26.24 9.86 -21.22
CA ASN A 142 27.22 10.27 -22.21
C ASN A 142 28.63 10.26 -21.60
N ASP A 143 29.63 10.70 -22.38
CA ASP A 143 31.03 10.68 -21.95
C ASP A 143 31.35 11.66 -20.81
N GLU A 144 30.48 12.62 -20.51
CA GLU A 144 30.70 13.64 -19.49
C GLU A 144 29.92 13.33 -18.19
N GLY A 145 28.74 12.66 -18.31
CA GLY A 145 27.89 12.36 -17.20
C GLY A 145 26.57 11.71 -17.61
N ALA A 146 25.63 11.68 -16.68
CA ALA A 146 24.36 11.03 -16.88
C ALA A 146 23.20 11.82 -16.25
N TRP A 147 22.02 11.71 -16.86
CA TRP A 147 20.78 12.24 -16.34
C TRP A 147 20.09 11.21 -15.49
N PHE A 148 19.77 11.56 -14.26
CA PHE A 148 19.05 10.74 -13.30
C PHE A 148 17.71 11.34 -12.94
N ASP A 149 16.70 10.51 -12.87
CA ASP A 149 15.39 10.84 -12.36
C ASP A 149 15.28 10.34 -10.91
N PHE A 150 15.23 11.26 -9.96
CA PHE A 150 15.08 10.99 -8.54
C PHE A 150 13.62 11.04 -8.09
N ASN A 151 12.66 11.15 -9.01
CA ASN A 151 11.26 11.02 -8.69
C ASN A 151 10.94 9.58 -8.28
N HIS A 152 9.89 9.44 -7.45
CA HIS A 152 9.34 8.11 -7.19
C HIS A 152 8.89 7.46 -8.52
N PRO A 153 9.13 6.16 -8.75
CA PRO A 153 8.78 5.49 -10.02
C PRO A 153 7.30 5.61 -10.41
N LEU A 154 6.42 5.83 -9.43
CA LEU A 154 4.98 6.02 -9.64
C LEU A 154 4.55 7.51 -9.64
N ALA A 155 5.47 8.45 -9.46
CA ALA A 155 5.15 9.87 -9.50
C ALA A 155 4.61 10.29 -10.87
N GLY A 156 3.60 11.16 -10.89
CA GLY A 156 2.94 11.64 -12.11
C GLY A 156 2.04 10.61 -12.78
N ARG A 157 1.80 9.44 -12.15
CA ARG A 157 0.93 8.40 -12.70
C ARG A 157 -0.24 8.13 -11.74
N PRO A 158 -1.48 8.06 -12.23
CA PRO A 158 -2.58 7.57 -11.41
C PRO A 158 -2.35 6.08 -11.11
N VAL A 159 -2.73 5.64 -9.91
CA VAL A 159 -2.61 4.24 -9.50
C VAL A 159 -3.96 3.73 -9.03
N THR A 160 -4.28 2.49 -9.39
CA THR A 160 -5.44 1.79 -8.84
C THR A 160 -4.97 0.99 -7.63
N PHE A 161 -5.48 1.36 -6.48
CA PHE A 161 -5.26 0.64 -5.21
C PHE A 161 -6.45 -0.25 -4.93
N GLU A 162 -6.22 -1.56 -4.85
CA GLU A 162 -7.21 -2.55 -4.43
C GLU A 162 -6.73 -3.22 -3.16
N ALA A 163 -7.59 -3.34 -2.17
CA ALA A 163 -7.26 -3.98 -0.91
C ALA A 163 -8.39 -4.85 -0.39
N GLU A 164 -8.03 -5.92 0.33
CA GLU A 164 -8.92 -6.83 1.04
C GLU A 164 -8.40 -7.02 2.47
N ILE A 165 -9.24 -6.76 3.45
CA ILE A 165 -8.89 -6.92 4.85
C ILE A 165 -9.00 -8.40 5.23
N VAL A 166 -7.88 -9.00 5.62
CA VAL A 166 -7.82 -10.41 6.06
C VAL A 166 -8.05 -10.52 7.58
N ALA A 167 -7.42 -9.64 8.35
CA ALA A 167 -7.57 -9.60 9.80
C ALA A 167 -7.34 -8.19 10.35
N ILE A 168 -7.94 -7.91 11.51
CA ILE A 168 -7.78 -6.67 12.29
C ILE A 168 -7.44 -7.07 13.72
N LEU A 169 -6.36 -6.50 14.28
CA LEU A 169 -5.86 -6.74 15.63
C LEU A 169 -5.84 -5.43 16.42
#